data_f48b3f48d6cff97e6782d757f88c43ef
#
_entry.id   f48b3f48d6cff97e6782d757f88c43ef
#
_cell.length_a   1.000
_cell.length_b   1.000
_cell.length_c   1.000
_cell.angle_alpha   90.00
_cell.angle_beta   90.00
_cell.angle_gamma   90.00
#
_symmetry.space_group_name_H-M   'P 1'
#
loop_
_entity.id
_entity.type
_entity.pdbx_description
1 polymer ?
#
loop_
_entity_poly.entity_id
_entity_poly.type
_entity_poly.pdbx_seq_one_letter_code
_entity_poly.pdbx_strand_id
1 'polypeptide(L)'
;MSKYISEQFRKYVAERANFQCEYCHIYQEDAFFPFHIDHIISLKHGGLTILENLAYTCSFCNSFKGTDVGTILFPKQKFIRLFNPRKDSWSAHLEIDDFVFYALTDIGAATIKVLNLNEVDRIIERRTIARN
;
A
#
# COMPACT_ATOMS: atom_id res chain seq x y z
N MET A 1 6.46 22.21 5.76
CA MET A 1 6.55 21.39 4.56
C MET A 1 5.23 21.31 3.85
N SER A 2 5.24 21.43 2.52
CA SER A 2 4.02 21.41 1.72
C SER A 2 3.49 19.99 1.50
N LYS A 3 2.16 19.84 1.62
CA LYS A 3 1.46 18.64 1.21
C LYS A 3 1.22 18.60 -0.29
N TYR A 4 1.46 19.69 -0.96
CA TYR A 4 1.16 19.80 -2.39
C TYR A 4 2.02 18.84 -3.20
N ILE A 5 1.36 18.07 -4.05
CA ILE A 5 2.02 17.16 -4.99
C ILE A 5 1.69 17.64 -6.39
N SER A 6 2.70 18.03 -7.15
CA SER A 6 2.52 18.56 -8.50
C SER A 6 1.92 17.52 -9.44
N GLU A 7 1.25 17.99 -10.50
CA GLU A 7 0.73 17.11 -11.55
C GLU A 7 1.85 16.29 -12.18
N GLN A 8 3.03 16.87 -12.34
CA GLN A 8 4.17 16.17 -12.88
C GLN A 8 4.61 15.00 -11.98
N PHE A 9 4.62 15.22 -10.65
CA PHE A 9 4.92 14.15 -9.70
C PHE A 9 3.83 13.08 -9.71
N ARG A 10 2.56 13.48 -9.75
CA ARG A 10 1.43 12.54 -9.79
C ARG A 10 1.52 11.63 -10.98
N LYS A 11 1.78 12.21 -12.15
CA LYS A 11 1.91 11.45 -13.39
C LYS A 11 3.09 10.48 -13.31
N TYR A 12 4.22 10.95 -12.84
CA TYR A 12 5.41 10.10 -12.70
C TYR A 12 5.17 8.92 -11.76
N VAL A 13 4.57 9.17 -10.61
CA VAL A 13 4.31 8.13 -9.61
C VAL A 13 3.34 7.09 -10.15
N ALA A 14 2.27 7.52 -10.84
CA ALA A 14 1.31 6.61 -11.45
C ALA A 14 1.97 5.72 -12.52
N GLU A 15 2.73 6.33 -13.42
CA GLU A 15 3.42 5.62 -14.51
C GLU A 15 4.46 4.64 -13.96
N ARG A 16 5.24 5.05 -12.96
CA ARG A 16 6.24 4.20 -12.32
C ARG A 16 5.61 2.96 -11.71
N ALA A 17 4.41 3.09 -11.16
CA ALA A 17 3.66 1.98 -10.58
C ALA A 17 2.90 1.16 -11.63
N ASN A 18 2.99 1.53 -12.89
CA ASN A 18 2.21 0.90 -13.97
C ASN A 18 0.70 0.95 -13.68
N PHE A 19 0.23 2.06 -13.08
CA PHE A 19 -1.16 2.31 -12.72
C PHE A 19 -1.74 1.24 -11.79
N GLN A 20 -0.90 0.65 -10.97
CA GLN A 20 -1.24 -0.42 -10.05
C GLN A 20 -0.98 0.05 -8.62
N CYS A 21 -1.85 -0.32 -7.67
CA CYS A 21 -1.58 -0.06 -6.26
C CYS A 21 -0.29 -0.76 -5.85
N GLU A 22 0.65 -0.03 -5.27
CA GLU A 22 1.96 -0.59 -4.93
C GLU A 22 1.91 -1.49 -3.69
N TYR A 23 0.77 -1.54 -2.99
CA TYR A 23 0.57 -2.43 -1.84
C TYR A 23 -0.26 -3.66 -2.19
N CYS A 24 -1.46 -3.48 -2.73
CA CYS A 24 -2.37 -4.62 -2.98
C CYS A 24 -2.41 -5.10 -4.43
N HIS A 25 -1.75 -4.37 -5.34
CA HIS A 25 -1.61 -4.73 -6.75
C HIS A 25 -2.90 -4.65 -7.59
N ILE A 26 -3.97 -4.05 -7.07
CA ILE A 26 -5.14 -3.78 -7.90
C ILE A 26 -4.80 -2.71 -8.94
N TYR A 27 -5.33 -2.84 -10.16
CA TYR A 27 -5.13 -1.83 -11.19
C TYR A 27 -6.13 -0.69 -11.08
N GLN A 28 -5.70 0.52 -11.41
CA GLN A 28 -6.55 1.71 -11.37
C GLN A 28 -7.80 1.55 -12.23
N GLU A 29 -7.66 0.96 -13.41
CA GLU A 29 -8.77 0.79 -14.35
C GLU A 29 -9.88 -0.11 -13.80
N ASP A 30 -9.57 -0.98 -12.84
CA ASP A 30 -10.52 -1.91 -12.24
C ASP A 30 -11.17 -1.38 -10.98
N ALA A 31 -10.72 -0.24 -10.47
CA ALA A 31 -11.18 0.28 -9.19
C ALA A 31 -12.35 1.25 -9.37
N PHE A 32 -13.27 1.26 -8.41
CA PHE A 32 -14.40 2.20 -8.40
C PHE A 32 -14.01 3.60 -7.94
N PHE A 33 -12.98 3.71 -7.10
CA PHE A 33 -12.57 4.97 -6.49
C PHE A 33 -11.23 5.42 -7.05
N PRO A 34 -10.98 6.74 -7.11
CA PRO A 34 -9.71 7.25 -7.60
C PRO A 34 -8.54 6.79 -6.73
N PHE A 35 -7.38 6.62 -7.35
CA PHE A 35 -6.14 6.33 -6.64
C PHE A 35 -5.56 7.60 -6.04
N HIS A 36 -4.66 7.41 -5.09
CA HIS A 36 -4.02 8.50 -4.35
C HIS A 36 -2.51 8.39 -4.42
N ILE A 37 -1.85 9.52 -4.22
CA ILE A 37 -0.40 9.54 -4.02
C ILE A 37 -0.16 9.57 -2.51
N ASP A 38 0.44 8.52 -2.00
CA ASP A 38 0.69 8.35 -0.57
C ASP A 38 2.12 8.74 -0.22
N HIS A 39 2.31 9.44 0.88
CA HIS A 39 3.63 9.60 1.48
C HIS A 39 3.96 8.30 2.22
N ILE A 40 4.98 7.58 1.76
CA ILE A 40 5.37 6.29 2.37
C ILE A 40 5.64 6.50 3.86
N ILE A 41 6.49 7.48 4.17
CA ILE A 41 6.64 8.01 5.52
C ILE A 41 5.84 9.30 5.56
N SER A 42 4.81 9.35 6.39
CA SER A 42 3.91 10.50 6.43
C SER A 42 4.62 11.78 6.85
N LEU A 43 4.06 12.92 6.45
CA LEU A 43 4.57 14.23 6.87
C LEU A 43 4.61 14.34 8.39
N LYS A 44 3.63 13.74 9.07
CA LYS A 44 3.57 13.70 10.53
C LYS A 44 4.83 13.10 11.14
N HIS A 45 5.41 12.11 10.49
CA HIS A 45 6.60 11.41 10.97
C HIS A 45 7.89 11.89 10.28
N GLY A 46 7.86 13.08 9.67
CA GLY A 46 9.03 13.69 9.08
C GLY A 46 9.31 13.32 7.62
N GLY A 47 8.39 12.63 6.97
CA GLY A 47 8.54 12.29 5.56
C GLY A 47 8.52 13.53 4.67
N LEU A 48 9.20 13.45 3.54
CA LEU A 48 9.29 14.55 2.59
C LEU A 48 8.43 14.29 1.37
N THR A 49 8.04 15.36 0.67
CA THR A 49 7.33 15.27 -0.61
C THR A 49 8.37 15.19 -1.73
N ILE A 50 8.99 14.03 -1.84
CA ILE A 50 9.97 13.71 -2.87
C ILE A 50 9.60 12.37 -3.52
N LEU A 51 10.04 12.14 -4.74
CA LEU A 51 9.67 10.93 -5.50
C LEU A 51 10.02 9.64 -4.74
N GLU A 52 11.12 9.63 -3.99
CA GLU A 52 11.58 8.48 -3.23
C GLU A 52 10.68 8.16 -2.02
N ASN A 53 9.78 9.08 -1.66
CA ASN A 53 8.86 8.91 -0.54
C ASN A 53 7.40 8.88 -0.99
N LEU A 54 7.13 8.71 -2.27
CA LEU A 54 5.77 8.69 -2.81
C LEU A 54 5.45 7.33 -3.39
N ALA A 55 4.21 6.88 -3.19
CA ALA A 55 3.70 5.62 -3.72
C ALA A 55 2.32 5.82 -4.31
N TYR A 56 1.98 5.03 -5.32
CA TYR A 56 0.67 5.01 -5.95
C TYR A 56 -0.21 4.01 -5.21
N THR A 57 -1.37 4.44 -4.69
CA THR A 57 -2.19 3.59 -3.83
C THR A 57 -3.66 3.65 -4.20
N CYS A 58 -4.33 2.52 -4.06
CA CYS A 58 -5.78 2.49 -4.16
C CYS A 58 -6.40 3.19 -2.95
N SER A 59 -7.68 3.55 -3.07
CA SER A 59 -8.39 4.28 -2.02
C SER A 59 -8.39 3.53 -0.67
N PHE A 60 -8.58 2.21 -0.70
CA PHE A 60 -8.62 1.42 0.55
C PHE A 60 -7.26 1.35 1.24
N CYS A 61 -6.19 1.05 0.49
CA CYS A 61 -4.86 1.01 1.08
C CYS A 61 -4.46 2.37 1.64
N ASN A 62 -4.76 3.43 0.90
CA ASN A 62 -4.46 4.79 1.36
C ASN A 62 -5.21 5.12 2.67
N SER A 63 -6.49 4.79 2.72
CA SER A 63 -7.33 5.07 3.88
C SER A 63 -6.88 4.29 5.13
N PHE A 64 -6.66 2.97 4.97
CA PHE A 64 -6.26 2.13 6.11
C PHE A 64 -4.85 2.45 6.60
N LYS A 65 -3.94 2.77 5.70
CA LYS A 65 -2.58 3.13 6.08
C LYS A 65 -2.54 4.47 6.84
N GLY A 66 -3.26 5.47 6.34
CA GLY A 66 -3.24 6.79 6.94
C GLY A 66 -1.80 7.27 7.15
N THR A 67 -1.46 7.67 8.38
CA THR A 67 -0.12 8.12 8.73
C THR A 67 0.76 7.01 9.32
N ASP A 68 0.28 5.77 9.36
CA ASP A 68 1.01 4.68 9.99
C ASP A 68 2.29 4.34 9.24
N VAL A 69 3.33 4.05 10.00
CA VAL A 69 4.62 3.60 9.48
C VAL A 69 4.95 2.17 9.95
N GLY A 70 4.11 1.62 10.83
CA GLY A 70 4.28 0.29 11.37
C GLY A 70 3.19 -0.04 12.37
N THR A 71 3.31 -1.19 13.00
CA THR A 71 2.36 -1.65 14.01
C THR A 71 3.03 -2.61 14.98
N ILE A 72 2.32 -2.94 16.04
CA ILE A 72 2.78 -3.94 17.01
C ILE A 72 2.21 -5.30 16.59
N LEU A 73 3.07 -6.28 16.42
CA LEU A 73 2.64 -7.66 16.16
C LEU A 73 2.58 -8.45 17.47
N PHE A 74 1.52 -9.23 17.61
CA PHE A 74 1.29 -10.11 18.76
C PHE A 74 1.58 -11.55 18.36
N PRO A 75 1.94 -12.44 19.31
CA PRO A 75 1.97 -12.23 20.76
C PRO A 75 3.24 -11.56 21.31
N LYS A 76 4.30 -11.43 20.51
CA LYS A 76 5.59 -10.93 21.01
C LYS A 76 5.59 -9.42 21.32
N GLN A 77 4.56 -8.71 20.94
CA GLN A 77 4.40 -7.26 21.12
C GLN A 77 5.58 -6.48 20.53
N LYS A 78 6.03 -6.92 19.36
CA LYS A 78 7.16 -6.32 18.66
C LYS A 78 6.67 -5.29 17.66
N PHE A 79 7.28 -4.09 17.64
CA PHE A 79 6.99 -3.09 16.62
C PHE A 79 7.65 -3.48 15.31
N ILE A 80 6.86 -3.51 14.22
CA ILE A 80 7.35 -3.86 12.89
C ILE A 80 6.91 -2.76 11.92
N ARG A 81 7.84 -2.27 11.10
CA ARG A 81 7.53 -1.31 10.05
C ARG A 81 6.73 -1.95 8.92
N LEU A 82 6.03 -1.11 8.15
CA LEU A 82 5.32 -1.55 6.96
C LEU A 82 6.28 -1.79 5.79
N PHE A 83 5.82 -2.58 4.81
CA PHE A 83 6.47 -2.71 3.52
C PHE A 83 6.66 -1.31 2.90
N ASN A 84 7.88 -1.07 2.36
CA ASN A 84 8.23 0.19 1.71
C ASN A 84 8.44 -0.05 0.22
N PRO A 85 7.54 0.44 -0.66
CA PRO A 85 7.63 0.16 -2.10
C PRO A 85 8.91 0.67 -2.78
N ARG A 86 9.62 1.62 -2.15
CA ARG A 86 10.87 2.15 -2.73
C ARG A 86 12.10 1.35 -2.34
N LYS A 87 12.05 0.70 -1.17
CA LYS A 87 13.23 0.05 -0.60
C LYS A 87 13.15 -1.47 -0.60
N ASP A 88 11.95 -2.02 -0.58
CA ASP A 88 11.74 -3.46 -0.42
C ASP A 88 11.27 -4.10 -1.71
N SER A 89 11.53 -5.40 -1.85
CA SER A 89 10.91 -6.22 -2.88
C SER A 89 9.58 -6.76 -2.36
N TRP A 90 8.50 -6.50 -3.07
CA TRP A 90 7.15 -6.93 -2.66
C TRP A 90 7.09 -8.44 -2.42
N SER A 91 7.61 -9.23 -3.37
CA SER A 91 7.55 -10.69 -3.31
C SER A 91 8.42 -11.29 -2.21
N ALA A 92 9.32 -10.51 -1.63
CA ALA A 92 10.09 -10.97 -0.47
C ALA A 92 9.25 -10.99 0.81
N HIS A 93 8.16 -10.23 0.86
CA HIS A 93 7.38 -10.05 2.07
C HIS A 93 5.95 -10.54 1.97
N LEU A 94 5.39 -10.59 0.76
CA LEU A 94 3.97 -10.87 0.54
C LEU A 94 3.77 -11.87 -0.58
N GLU A 95 2.67 -12.59 -0.49
CA GLU A 95 2.24 -13.54 -1.50
C GLU A 95 0.71 -13.48 -1.59
N ILE A 96 0.15 -13.65 -2.78
CA ILE A 96 -1.29 -13.75 -2.98
C ILE A 96 -1.58 -15.15 -3.51
N ASP A 97 -2.51 -15.87 -2.87
CA ASP A 97 -2.99 -17.14 -3.34
C ASP A 97 -4.51 -17.18 -3.16
N ASP A 98 -5.22 -17.48 -4.24
CA ASP A 98 -6.70 -17.49 -4.27
C ASP A 98 -7.28 -16.20 -3.68
N PHE A 99 -6.72 -15.06 -4.09
CA PHE A 99 -7.15 -13.69 -3.69
C PHE A 99 -6.90 -13.31 -2.23
N VAL A 100 -6.21 -14.16 -1.49
CA VAL A 100 -5.85 -13.96 -0.07
C VAL A 100 -4.36 -13.65 0.03
N PHE A 101 -4.01 -12.67 0.85
CA PHE A 101 -2.62 -12.32 1.10
C PHE A 101 -2.02 -13.18 2.20
N TYR A 102 -0.78 -13.60 2.00
CA TYR A 102 0.01 -14.34 2.99
C TYR A 102 1.31 -13.61 3.26
N ALA A 103 1.69 -13.54 4.53
CA ALA A 103 2.93 -12.92 4.94
C ALA A 103 4.08 -13.92 4.83
N LEU A 104 5.16 -13.49 4.20
CA LEU A 104 6.40 -14.27 4.16
C LEU A 104 7.40 -13.80 5.22
N THR A 105 7.16 -12.62 5.81
CA THR A 105 7.99 -12.00 6.83
C THR A 105 7.11 -11.23 7.82
N ASP A 106 7.70 -10.78 8.92
CA ASP A 106 7.00 -9.90 9.87
C ASP A 106 6.57 -8.59 9.21
N ILE A 107 7.38 -8.05 8.30
CA ILE A 107 7.01 -6.86 7.54
C ILE A 107 5.74 -7.12 6.73
N GLY A 108 5.66 -8.27 6.07
CA GLY A 108 4.44 -8.68 5.37
C GLY A 108 3.24 -8.77 6.29
N ALA A 109 3.43 -9.39 7.46
CA ALA A 109 2.35 -9.54 8.45
C ALA A 109 1.85 -8.18 8.95
N ALA A 110 2.76 -7.26 9.24
CA ALA A 110 2.41 -5.90 9.66
C ALA A 110 1.61 -5.18 8.57
N THR A 111 2.02 -5.34 7.32
CA THR A 111 1.39 -4.70 6.18
C THR A 111 -0.03 -5.22 5.96
N ILE A 112 -0.21 -6.56 6.00
CA ILE A 112 -1.53 -7.17 5.88
C ILE A 112 -2.46 -6.65 6.98
N LYS A 113 -1.96 -6.56 8.20
CA LYS A 113 -2.74 -6.10 9.34
C LYS A 113 -3.18 -4.64 9.20
N VAL A 114 -2.24 -3.73 8.97
CA VAL A 114 -2.53 -2.29 8.92
C VAL A 114 -3.41 -1.94 7.74
N LEU A 115 -3.13 -2.53 6.57
CA LEU A 115 -3.89 -2.23 5.36
C LEU A 115 -5.16 -3.06 5.21
N ASN A 116 -5.47 -3.91 6.18
CA ASN A 116 -6.67 -4.77 6.14
C ASN A 116 -6.78 -5.54 4.81
N LEU A 117 -5.67 -6.09 4.34
CA LEU A 117 -5.62 -6.69 3.01
C LEU A 117 -6.53 -7.91 2.87
N ASN A 118 -6.80 -8.62 3.96
CA ASN A 118 -7.65 -9.81 3.96
C ASN A 118 -9.04 -9.58 4.57
N GLU A 119 -9.46 -8.31 4.68
CA GLU A 119 -10.82 -8.03 5.06
C GLU A 119 -11.76 -8.61 3.99
N VAL A 120 -12.90 -9.17 4.42
CA VAL A 120 -13.78 -9.95 3.54
C VAL A 120 -14.19 -9.19 2.28
N ASP A 121 -14.59 -7.92 2.44
CA ASP A 121 -15.03 -7.10 1.29
C ASP A 121 -13.91 -6.89 0.29
N ARG A 122 -12.67 -6.81 0.74
CA ARG A 122 -11.52 -6.64 -0.14
C ARG A 122 -11.20 -7.91 -0.91
N ILE A 123 -11.37 -9.06 -0.29
CA ILE A 123 -11.21 -10.36 -0.97
C ILE A 123 -12.30 -10.51 -2.03
N ILE A 124 -13.54 -10.17 -1.71
CA ILE A 124 -14.66 -10.22 -2.64
C ILE A 124 -14.40 -9.29 -3.83
N GLU A 125 -13.92 -8.08 -3.58
CA GLU A 125 -13.57 -7.13 -4.64
C GLU A 125 -12.57 -7.73 -5.62
N ARG A 126 -11.48 -8.30 -5.11
CA ARG A 126 -10.45 -8.90 -5.95
C ARG A 126 -10.99 -10.05 -6.81
N ARG A 127 -11.84 -10.88 -6.23
CA ARG A 127 -12.49 -11.98 -6.98
C ARG A 127 -13.42 -11.47 -8.05
N THR A 128 -14.19 -10.44 -7.75
CA THR A 128 -15.14 -9.84 -8.69
C THR A 128 -14.42 -9.24 -9.87
N ILE A 129 -13.35 -8.48 -9.62
CA ILE A 129 -12.53 -7.87 -10.67
C ILE A 129 -11.92 -8.93 -11.59
N ALA A 130 -11.43 -10.04 -11.02
CA ALA A 130 -10.78 -11.10 -11.79
C ALA A 130 -11.72 -11.81 -12.75
N ARG A 131 -13.04 -11.70 -12.55
CA ARG A 131 -14.04 -12.35 -13.41
C ARG A 131 -14.49 -11.47 -14.58
N ASN A 132 -14.11 -10.22 -14.60
CA ASN A 132 -14.55 -9.26 -15.61
C ASN A 132 -13.63 -9.22 -16.83
#